data_d399547fa6e79cf16be496a73afadf0c
#
_entry.id   d399547fa6e79cf16be496a73afadf0c
#
_cell.length_a   1.000
_cell.length_b   1.000
_cell.length_c   1.000
_cell.angle_alpha   90.00
_cell.angle_beta   90.00
_cell.angle_gamma   90.00
#
_symmetry.space_group_name_H-M   'P 1'
#
loop_
_entity.id
_entity.type
_entity.pdbx_description
1 polymer ?
#
loop_
_entity_poly.entity_id
_entity_poly.type
_entity_poly.pdbx_seq_one_letter_code
_entity_poly.pdbx_strand_id
1 'polypeptide(L)'
;MKLNQKGVTLVELLAGLVLVSIIASIAWTTLSIAFKHSAVETSKTQLQQEANLVVTKLTNKHRKNDYYYLRTSGAIPEIKTCNDSGAAIVCEGFMNLTDTNYLYSGTINGIEFANWDSSTKIDPKNKHVDLVLKVADPIKSTRSVEVKTTLTRILTN
;
A
#
# COMPACT_ATOMS: atom_id res chain seq x y z
N MET A 1 -38.57 59.88 4.39
CA MET A 1 -38.68 58.53 4.96
C MET A 1 -37.89 58.47 6.25
N LYS A 2 -38.56 58.35 7.44
CA LYS A 2 -37.88 58.16 8.71
C LYS A 2 -37.57 56.67 8.85
N LEU A 3 -36.33 56.29 8.75
CA LEU A 3 -35.85 54.92 9.09
C LEU A 3 -36.04 54.73 10.58
N ASN A 4 -36.94 53.83 10.95
CA ASN A 4 -37.21 53.45 12.33
C ASN A 4 -36.05 52.57 12.82
N GLN A 5 -35.03 53.20 13.42
CA GLN A 5 -33.91 52.47 14.02
C GLN A 5 -34.36 51.88 15.36
N LYS A 6 -34.87 50.65 15.32
CA LYS A 6 -35.07 49.84 16.54
C LYS A 6 -33.71 49.25 16.89
N GLY A 7 -33.14 49.64 18.01
CA GLY A 7 -31.91 49.05 18.52
C GLY A 7 -32.12 47.56 18.87
N VAL A 8 -31.12 46.74 18.60
CA VAL A 8 -31.10 45.32 18.99
C VAL A 8 -31.11 45.23 20.50
N THR A 9 -31.98 44.42 21.07
CA THR A 9 -32.04 44.20 22.52
C THR A 9 -30.88 43.32 22.96
N LEU A 10 -30.42 43.50 24.21
CA LEU A 10 -29.33 42.69 24.78
C LEU A 10 -29.70 41.19 24.78
N VAL A 11 -30.94 40.86 24.99
CA VAL A 11 -31.47 39.48 24.95
C VAL A 11 -31.36 38.87 23.54
N GLU A 12 -31.64 39.64 22.50
CA GLU A 12 -31.58 39.22 21.11
C GLU A 12 -30.14 38.95 20.69
N LEU A 13 -29.19 39.76 21.16
CA LEU A 13 -27.77 39.56 20.96
C LEU A 13 -27.26 38.30 21.68
N LEU A 14 -27.68 38.07 22.93
CA LEU A 14 -27.35 36.85 23.66
C LEU A 14 -27.92 35.60 22.99
N ALA A 15 -29.17 35.63 22.54
CA ALA A 15 -29.78 34.50 21.83
C ALA A 15 -29.06 34.20 20.52
N GLY A 16 -28.66 35.22 19.78
CA GLY A 16 -27.82 35.09 18.58
C GLY A 16 -26.46 34.41 18.84
N LEU A 17 -25.76 34.83 19.89
CA LEU A 17 -24.48 34.25 20.27
C LEU A 17 -24.59 32.77 20.66
N VAL A 18 -25.66 32.38 21.38
CA VAL A 18 -25.92 30.98 21.73
C VAL A 18 -26.17 30.13 20.48
N LEU A 19 -26.99 30.60 19.53
CA LEU A 19 -27.23 29.89 18.29
C LEU A 19 -25.96 29.72 17.46
N VAL A 20 -25.16 30.76 17.31
CA VAL A 20 -23.87 30.69 16.59
C VAL A 20 -22.92 29.72 17.25
N SER A 21 -22.83 29.69 18.58
CA SER A 21 -21.93 28.76 19.30
C SER A 21 -22.35 27.29 19.13
N ILE A 22 -23.65 26.98 19.08
CA ILE A 22 -24.15 25.63 18.80
C ILE A 22 -23.78 25.22 17.38
N ILE A 23 -24.03 26.05 16.38
CA ILE A 23 -23.70 25.77 14.97
C ILE A 23 -22.19 25.56 14.81
N ALA A 24 -21.37 26.43 15.41
CA ALA A 24 -19.92 26.33 15.38
C ALA A 24 -19.42 25.01 16.00
N SER A 25 -20.02 24.56 17.10
CA SER A 25 -19.66 23.31 17.76
C SER A 25 -19.94 22.09 16.88
N ILE A 26 -21.08 22.05 16.20
CA ILE A 26 -21.45 20.99 15.27
C ILE A 26 -20.51 20.99 14.06
N ALA A 27 -20.25 22.15 13.48
CA ALA A 27 -19.35 22.30 12.34
C ALA A 27 -17.91 21.82 12.68
N TRP A 28 -17.41 22.18 13.87
CA TRP A 28 -16.09 21.75 14.31
C TRP A 28 -16.00 20.23 14.49
N THR A 29 -17.03 19.61 15.07
CA THR A 29 -17.08 18.16 15.26
C THR A 29 -17.07 17.41 13.93
N THR A 30 -17.91 17.82 12.99
CA THR A 30 -17.95 17.20 11.65
C THR A 30 -16.64 17.36 10.88
N LEU A 31 -16.03 18.52 10.96
CA LEU A 31 -14.75 18.80 10.32
C LEU A 31 -13.61 17.93 10.91
N SER A 32 -13.59 17.78 12.23
CA SER A 32 -12.59 16.94 12.93
C SER A 32 -12.72 15.46 12.54
N ILE A 33 -13.94 14.95 12.38
CA ILE A 33 -14.18 13.59 11.92
C ILE A 33 -13.72 13.42 10.47
N ALA A 34 -14.04 14.38 9.60
CA ALA A 34 -13.64 14.34 8.20
C ALA A 34 -12.11 14.30 8.03
N PHE A 35 -11.36 15.11 8.79
CA PHE A 35 -9.89 15.07 8.75
C PHE A 35 -9.31 13.74 9.21
N LYS A 36 -9.86 13.15 10.28
CA LYS A 36 -9.41 11.82 10.75
C LYS A 36 -9.67 10.74 9.71
N HIS A 37 -10.84 10.73 9.07
CA HIS A 37 -11.16 9.79 7.99
C HIS A 37 -10.24 9.98 6.79
N SER A 38 -10.03 11.21 6.34
CA SER A 38 -9.14 11.52 5.21
C SER A 38 -7.71 11.02 5.45
N ALA A 39 -7.16 11.20 6.64
CA ALA A 39 -5.83 10.71 6.97
C ALA A 39 -5.72 9.17 6.96
N VAL A 40 -6.76 8.47 7.38
CA VAL A 40 -6.81 7.00 7.35
C VAL A 40 -6.89 6.49 5.91
N GLU A 41 -7.78 7.06 5.10
CA GLU A 41 -7.97 6.66 3.70
C GLU A 41 -6.72 6.96 2.85
N THR A 42 -6.07 8.10 3.07
CA THR A 42 -4.81 8.43 2.39
C THR A 42 -3.73 7.40 2.69
N SER A 43 -3.57 7.02 3.95
CA SER A 43 -2.60 6.01 4.37
C SER A 43 -2.89 4.65 3.72
N LYS A 44 -4.16 4.23 3.68
CA LYS A 44 -4.59 2.98 3.05
C LYS A 44 -4.31 2.98 1.54
N THR A 45 -4.58 4.10 0.87
CA THR A 45 -4.32 4.26 -0.56
C THR A 45 -2.81 4.15 -0.86
N GLN A 46 -1.95 4.74 -0.03
CA GLN A 46 -0.50 4.62 -0.17
C GLN A 46 -0.02 3.17 -0.02
N LEU A 47 -0.53 2.44 0.99
CA LEU A 47 -0.22 1.02 1.17
C LEU A 47 -0.67 0.18 -0.03
N GLN A 48 -1.82 0.49 -0.62
CA GLN A 48 -2.33 -0.20 -1.80
C GLN A 48 -1.50 0.10 -3.05
N GLN A 49 -1.06 1.34 -3.24
CA GLN A 49 -0.16 1.71 -4.32
C GLN A 49 1.17 0.99 -4.21
N GLU A 50 1.74 0.89 -3.01
CA GLU A 50 2.96 0.17 -2.76
C GLU A 50 2.81 -1.33 -3.04
N ALA A 51 1.74 -1.96 -2.53
CA ALA A 51 1.46 -3.36 -2.81
C ALA A 51 1.34 -3.62 -4.32
N ASN A 52 0.64 -2.76 -5.05
CA ASN A 52 0.49 -2.86 -6.51
C ASN A 52 1.84 -2.65 -7.24
N LEU A 53 2.70 -1.76 -6.74
CA LEU A 53 4.04 -1.55 -7.30
C LEU A 53 4.89 -2.82 -7.19
N VAL A 54 4.92 -3.44 -6.01
CA VAL A 54 5.66 -4.69 -5.77
C VAL A 54 5.12 -5.81 -6.66
N VAL A 55 3.80 -5.99 -6.72
CA VAL A 55 3.14 -6.98 -7.60
C VAL A 55 3.51 -6.75 -9.05
N THR A 56 3.47 -5.50 -9.52
CA THR A 56 3.81 -5.15 -10.91
C THR A 56 5.28 -5.43 -11.23
N LYS A 57 6.20 -5.04 -10.34
CA LYS A 57 7.63 -5.35 -10.49
C LYS A 57 7.86 -6.86 -10.56
N LEU A 58 7.25 -7.62 -9.66
CA LEU A 58 7.37 -9.07 -9.62
C LEU A 58 6.77 -9.74 -10.85
N THR A 59 5.58 -9.27 -11.30
CA THR A 59 4.95 -9.75 -12.55
C THR A 59 5.85 -9.51 -13.76
N ASN A 60 6.46 -8.33 -13.87
CA ASN A 60 7.36 -8.01 -14.97
C ASN A 60 8.60 -8.90 -14.96
N LYS A 61 9.20 -9.14 -13.79
CA LYS A 61 10.34 -10.04 -13.64
C LYS A 61 9.95 -11.50 -13.95
N HIS A 62 8.76 -11.94 -13.50
CA HIS A 62 8.20 -13.26 -13.78
C HIS A 62 8.01 -13.52 -15.30
N ARG A 63 7.58 -12.49 -16.04
CA ARG A 63 7.34 -12.62 -17.51
C ARG A 63 8.62 -12.58 -18.33
N LYS A 64 9.63 -11.82 -17.90
CA LYS A 64 10.82 -11.51 -18.70
C LYS A 64 11.98 -12.45 -18.50
N ASN A 65 12.08 -13.07 -17.32
CA ASN A 65 13.25 -13.88 -16.97
C ASN A 65 12.94 -15.37 -17.02
N ASP A 66 13.97 -16.19 -17.21
CA ASP A 66 13.82 -17.63 -17.27
C ASP A 66 13.59 -18.22 -15.89
N TYR A 67 14.32 -17.71 -14.89
CA TYR A 67 14.06 -18.00 -13.49
C TYR A 67 14.58 -16.88 -12.60
N TYR A 68 14.14 -16.86 -11.36
CA TYR A 68 14.60 -15.89 -10.38
C TYR A 68 14.60 -16.49 -8.98
N TYR A 69 15.40 -15.87 -8.13
CA TYR A 69 15.49 -16.19 -6.71
C TYR A 69 14.90 -15.06 -5.89
N LEU A 70 14.28 -15.42 -4.79
CA LEU A 70 13.75 -14.47 -3.81
C LEU A 70 14.45 -14.70 -2.48
N ARG A 71 14.75 -13.63 -1.78
CA ARG A 71 15.17 -13.65 -0.40
C ARG A 71 14.62 -12.45 0.36
N THR A 72 14.65 -12.49 1.67
CA THR A 72 14.38 -11.35 2.52
C THR A 72 15.69 -10.87 3.15
N SER A 73 15.92 -9.56 3.09
CA SER A 73 17.00 -8.89 3.81
C SER A 73 16.36 -8.00 4.88
N GLY A 74 16.33 -8.48 6.13
CA GLY A 74 15.48 -7.89 7.17
C GLY A 74 14.00 -8.04 6.83
N ALA A 75 13.29 -6.91 6.67
CA ALA A 75 11.87 -6.91 6.27
C ALA A 75 11.65 -6.59 4.78
N ILE A 76 12.73 -6.44 3.99
CA ILE A 76 12.66 -6.02 2.59
C ILE A 76 12.79 -7.25 1.68
N PRO A 77 11.82 -7.49 0.77
CA PRO A 77 11.93 -8.55 -0.22
C PRO A 77 12.93 -8.17 -1.33
N GLU A 78 13.85 -9.05 -1.62
CA GLU A 78 14.85 -8.92 -2.68
C GLU A 78 14.66 -9.98 -3.75
N ILE A 79 15.01 -9.64 -4.99
CA ILE A 79 14.96 -10.52 -6.15
C ILE A 79 16.29 -10.54 -6.88
N LYS A 80 16.70 -11.73 -7.30
CA LYS A 80 17.83 -11.96 -8.23
C LYS A 80 17.27 -12.64 -9.48
N THR A 81 17.45 -12.03 -10.64
CA THR A 81 16.95 -12.55 -11.92
C THR A 81 18.06 -13.22 -12.73
N CYS A 82 17.70 -14.30 -13.41
CA CYS A 82 18.62 -15.07 -14.25
C CYS A 82 17.98 -15.37 -15.60
N ASN A 83 18.78 -15.25 -16.65
CA ASN A 83 18.41 -15.62 -18.01
C ASN A 83 19.40 -16.68 -18.54
N ASP A 84 18.87 -17.71 -19.17
CA ASP A 84 19.63 -18.77 -19.79
C ASP A 84 19.62 -18.56 -21.32
N SER A 85 20.75 -18.18 -21.86
CA SER A 85 20.93 -18.00 -23.32
C SER A 85 21.34 -19.28 -24.04
N GLY A 86 21.33 -20.41 -23.36
CA GLY A 86 21.79 -21.70 -23.91
C GLY A 86 23.31 -21.85 -23.95
N ALA A 87 24.06 -20.75 -24.03
CA ALA A 87 25.52 -20.73 -23.98
C ALA A 87 26.08 -20.42 -22.59
N ALA A 88 25.37 -19.58 -21.83
CA ALA A 88 25.74 -19.20 -20.49
C ALA A 88 24.50 -18.71 -19.69
N ILE A 89 24.52 -18.97 -18.40
CA ILE A 89 23.54 -18.42 -17.47
C ILE A 89 24.06 -17.07 -16.97
N VAL A 90 23.32 -16.02 -17.24
CA VAL A 90 23.63 -14.66 -16.77
C VAL A 90 22.63 -14.28 -15.67
N CYS A 91 23.15 -14.00 -14.48
CA CYS A 91 22.35 -13.55 -13.35
C CYS A 91 22.73 -12.14 -12.92
N GLU A 92 21.72 -11.31 -12.64
CA GLU A 92 21.89 -10.02 -11.96
C GLU A 92 22.14 -10.25 -10.46
N GLY A 93 22.64 -9.24 -9.75
CA GLY A 93 22.72 -9.25 -8.29
C GLY A 93 21.32 -9.20 -7.64
N PHE A 94 21.26 -9.44 -6.34
CA PHE A 94 20.02 -9.20 -5.60
C PHE A 94 19.69 -7.72 -5.59
N MET A 95 18.45 -7.39 -5.90
CA MET A 95 17.91 -6.03 -5.91
C MET A 95 16.66 -5.97 -5.05
N ASN A 96 16.48 -4.86 -4.34
CA ASN A 96 15.25 -4.62 -3.57
C ASN A 96 14.04 -4.53 -4.50
N LEU A 97 12.96 -5.21 -4.16
CA LEU A 97 11.68 -5.06 -4.84
C LEU A 97 11.03 -3.71 -4.53
N THR A 98 11.39 -3.13 -3.40
CA THR A 98 10.88 -1.84 -2.93
C THR A 98 11.99 -1.04 -2.25
N ASP A 99 11.84 0.28 -2.27
CA ASP A 99 12.74 1.23 -1.60
C ASP A 99 12.08 1.86 -0.36
N THR A 100 10.88 1.41 0.01
CA THR A 100 10.08 1.99 1.09
C THR A 100 10.26 1.25 2.40
N ASN A 101 10.10 1.97 3.52
CA ASN A 101 10.23 1.44 4.87
C ASN A 101 8.93 0.80 5.40
N TYR A 102 8.09 0.24 4.53
CA TYR A 102 6.91 -0.52 4.96
C TYR A 102 7.28 -1.92 5.45
N LEU A 103 6.37 -2.51 6.22
CA LEU A 103 6.51 -3.90 6.65
C LEU A 103 5.86 -4.82 5.62
N TYR A 104 6.64 -5.76 5.10
CA TYR A 104 6.17 -6.73 4.12
C TYR A 104 6.05 -8.10 4.77
N SER A 105 4.96 -8.78 4.49
CA SER A 105 4.73 -10.17 4.90
C SER A 105 3.82 -10.85 3.88
N GLY A 106 3.67 -12.16 3.99
CA GLY A 106 2.82 -12.93 3.10
C GLY A 106 3.47 -14.24 2.69
N THR A 107 3.00 -14.80 1.58
CA THR A 107 3.48 -16.09 1.07
C THR A 107 3.66 -16.06 -0.44
N ILE A 108 4.59 -16.87 -0.92
CA ILE A 108 4.73 -17.23 -2.33
C ILE A 108 4.72 -18.73 -2.45
N ASN A 109 3.75 -19.31 -3.16
CA ASN A 109 3.53 -20.75 -3.24
C ASN A 109 3.45 -21.43 -1.85
N GLY A 110 2.87 -20.73 -0.86
CA GLY A 110 2.78 -21.21 0.52
C GLY A 110 4.04 -21.04 1.38
N ILE A 111 5.16 -20.58 0.81
CA ILE A 111 6.38 -20.27 1.57
C ILE A 111 6.27 -18.85 2.11
N GLU A 112 6.34 -18.70 3.43
CA GLU A 112 6.30 -17.38 4.08
C GLU A 112 7.51 -16.52 3.76
N PHE A 113 7.33 -15.20 3.69
CA PHE A 113 8.39 -14.22 3.42
C PHE A 113 9.58 -14.36 4.35
N ALA A 114 9.34 -14.64 5.64
CA ALA A 114 10.38 -14.84 6.62
C ALA A 114 11.32 -16.02 6.30
N ASN A 115 10.84 -16.98 5.49
CA ASN A 115 11.58 -18.18 5.09
C ASN A 115 12.19 -18.07 3.69
N TRP A 116 12.11 -16.89 3.05
CA TRP A 116 12.77 -16.70 1.78
C TRP A 116 14.28 -16.54 2.00
N ASP A 117 15.01 -17.40 1.34
CA ASP A 117 16.47 -17.37 1.31
C ASP A 117 16.97 -17.33 -0.13
N SER A 118 18.28 -17.30 -0.30
CA SER A 118 18.92 -17.25 -1.62
C SER A 118 18.70 -18.51 -2.47
N SER A 119 18.11 -19.57 -1.92
CA SER A 119 17.78 -20.82 -2.62
C SER A 119 16.32 -20.89 -3.08
N THR A 120 15.48 -19.95 -2.68
CA THR A 120 14.07 -19.88 -3.11
C THR A 120 13.97 -19.57 -4.60
N LYS A 121 14.13 -20.60 -5.43
CA LYS A 121 14.09 -20.53 -6.89
C LYS A 121 12.67 -20.62 -7.42
N ILE A 122 12.32 -19.71 -8.32
CA ILE A 122 11.06 -19.72 -9.05
C ILE A 122 11.34 -19.83 -10.55
N ASP A 123 10.68 -20.80 -11.19
CA ASP A 123 10.75 -21.03 -12.63
C ASP A 123 9.39 -20.68 -13.26
N PRO A 124 9.30 -19.51 -13.92
CA PRO A 124 8.07 -19.04 -14.55
C PRO A 124 7.58 -19.88 -15.74
N LYS A 125 8.46 -20.67 -16.36
CA LYS A 125 8.10 -21.50 -17.51
C LYS A 125 7.27 -22.72 -17.10
N ASN A 126 7.50 -23.22 -15.89
CA ASN A 126 6.94 -24.50 -15.46
C ASN A 126 5.83 -24.39 -14.43
N LYS A 127 5.66 -23.23 -13.75
CA LYS A 127 4.70 -23.09 -12.65
C LYS A 127 4.08 -21.71 -12.60
N HIS A 128 2.77 -21.66 -12.35
CA HIS A 128 2.12 -20.48 -11.82
C HIS A 128 2.62 -20.21 -10.40
N VAL A 129 2.60 -18.97 -10.00
CA VAL A 129 3.05 -18.54 -8.68
C VAL A 129 1.91 -17.85 -7.98
N ASP A 130 1.44 -18.45 -6.89
CA ASP A 130 0.45 -17.83 -6.02
C ASP A 130 1.15 -16.91 -5.03
N LEU A 131 0.81 -15.64 -5.09
CA LEU A 131 1.36 -14.59 -4.24
C LEU A 131 0.27 -14.04 -3.34
N VAL A 132 0.53 -14.06 -2.05
CA VAL A 132 -0.20 -13.29 -1.04
C VAL A 132 0.78 -12.28 -0.48
N LEU A 133 0.53 -11.00 -0.72
CA LEU A 133 1.38 -9.90 -0.27
C LEU A 133 0.59 -9.05 0.71
N LYS A 134 1.12 -8.85 1.90
CA LYS A 134 0.61 -7.94 2.91
C LYS A 134 1.62 -6.82 3.15
N VAL A 135 1.17 -5.59 3.00
CA VAL A 135 1.96 -4.38 3.26
C VAL A 135 1.34 -3.65 4.43
N ALA A 136 2.11 -3.34 5.44
CA ALA A 136 1.66 -2.67 6.65
C ALA A 136 2.49 -1.42 6.96
N ASP A 137 1.84 -0.46 7.62
CA ASP A 137 2.47 0.76 8.12
C ASP A 137 3.43 0.40 9.29
N PRO A 138 4.70 0.84 9.24
CA PRO A 138 5.68 0.53 10.28
C PRO A 138 5.35 1.14 11.65
N ILE A 139 4.60 2.25 11.67
CA ILE A 139 4.22 2.95 12.91
C ILE A 139 2.90 2.41 13.45
N LYS A 140 1.96 2.05 12.55
CA LYS A 140 0.62 1.56 12.90
C LYS A 140 0.36 0.24 12.16
N SER A 141 0.92 -0.84 12.66
CA SER A 141 0.81 -2.19 12.07
C SER A 141 -0.63 -2.69 11.89
N THR A 142 -1.61 -2.08 12.59
CA THR A 142 -3.04 -2.32 12.37
C THR A 142 -3.53 -1.83 11.01
N ARG A 143 -2.81 -0.89 10.37
CA ARG A 143 -3.08 -0.43 9.01
C ARG A 143 -2.29 -1.30 8.05
N SER A 144 -2.97 -2.18 7.38
CA SER A 144 -2.37 -3.07 6.38
C SER A 144 -3.30 -3.30 5.21
N VAL A 145 -2.71 -3.61 4.07
CA VAL A 145 -3.41 -4.02 2.85
C VAL A 145 -2.88 -5.38 2.44
N GLU A 146 -3.77 -6.28 2.07
CA GLU A 146 -3.44 -7.61 1.56
C GLU A 146 -3.87 -7.70 0.10
N VAL A 147 -2.96 -8.18 -0.75
CA VAL A 147 -3.21 -8.43 -2.17
C VAL A 147 -2.92 -9.90 -2.46
N LYS A 148 -3.89 -10.58 -3.06
CA LYS A 148 -3.77 -11.97 -3.53
C LYS A 148 -3.80 -11.98 -5.04
N THR A 149 -2.81 -12.60 -5.66
CA THR A 149 -2.72 -12.70 -7.10
C THR A 149 -1.94 -13.94 -7.53
N THR A 150 -2.20 -14.41 -8.75
CA THR A 150 -1.43 -15.49 -9.36
C THR A 150 -0.60 -14.91 -10.50
N LEU A 151 0.71 -15.08 -10.42
CA LEU A 151 1.64 -14.69 -11.46
C LEU A 151 1.69 -15.78 -12.52
N THR A 152 1.44 -15.40 -13.76
CA THR A 152 1.43 -16.33 -14.88
C THR A 152 2.34 -15.82 -16.00
N ARG A 153 2.99 -16.74 -16.70
CA ARG A 153 3.70 -16.46 -17.95
C ARG A 153 2.93 -17.08 -19.11
N ILE A 154 2.52 -16.28 -20.07
CA ILE A 154 1.95 -16.77 -21.32
C ILE A 154 3.13 -17.17 -22.20
N LEU A 155 3.27 -18.46 -22.48
CA LEU A 155 4.21 -18.96 -23.48
C LEU A 155 3.50 -18.83 -24.83
N THR A 156 3.95 -17.92 -25.68
CA THR A 156 3.60 -17.92 -27.11
C THR A 156 4.50 -18.93 -27.79
N ASN A 157 3.90 -19.99 -28.31
CA ASN A 157 4.58 -20.96 -29.18
C ASN A 157 4.97 -20.32 -30.50
#